data_f0599c5ebc4f0da01ef8894fccbe180f
#
_entry.id   f0599c5ebc4f0da01ef8894fccbe180f
#
_cell.length_a   1.000
_cell.length_b   1.000
_cell.length_c   1.000
_cell.angle_alpha   90.00
_cell.angle_beta   90.00
_cell.angle_gamma   90.00
#
_symmetry.space_group_name_H-M   'P 1'
#
loop_
_entity.id
_entity.type
_entity.pdbx_description
1 polymer ?
#
loop_
_entity_poly.entity_id
_entity_poly.type
_entity_poly.pdbx_seq_one_letter_code
_entity_poly.pdbx_strand_id
1 'polypeptide(L)'
;MDDIYLYENSKVLKNLLDIRDEAELDLAEAELSRANMMILYEAGFNNFSESGICEIHKQLFGDVYEWAGQFRKINISKREKVLGGASVWYSNVTEIEKDLKKAWNKINKTNWASLSRERFAHKVAHLFPPLWQAHPFREGNTRTIVMLMTFFVEHYGYYFDQLLNRVMIIRTHLESGYFSV
;
A
#
# COMPACT_ATOMS: atom_id res chain seq x y z
N MET A 1 14.72 -14.34 13.90
CA MET A 1 13.33 -14.49 14.33
C MET A 1 12.60 -14.96 13.09
N ASP A 2 12.00 -16.12 13.13
CA ASP A 2 11.35 -16.69 11.97
C ASP A 2 10.13 -15.83 11.60
N ASP A 3 9.88 -15.67 10.31
CA ASP A 3 8.74 -14.90 9.81
C ASP A 3 7.45 -15.73 10.04
N ILE A 4 6.65 -15.30 11.01
CA ILE A 4 5.42 -15.99 11.42
C ILE A 4 4.36 -16.08 10.32
N TYR A 5 4.50 -15.28 9.27
CA TYR A 5 3.60 -15.24 8.11
C TYR A 5 3.95 -16.26 7.04
N LEU A 6 5.11 -16.92 7.12
CA LEU A 6 5.51 -17.94 6.15
C LEU A 6 5.06 -19.34 6.58
N TYR A 7 4.83 -20.20 5.59
CA TYR A 7 4.75 -21.63 5.86
C TYR A 7 6.09 -22.15 6.38
N GLU A 8 6.04 -23.19 7.19
CA GLU A 8 7.24 -23.81 7.75
C GLU A 8 8.21 -24.27 6.64
N ASN A 9 9.49 -23.92 6.78
CA ASN A 9 10.55 -24.20 5.82
C ASN A 9 10.28 -23.70 4.39
N SER A 10 9.51 -22.62 4.24
CA SER A 10 9.11 -22.03 2.97
C SER A 10 9.35 -20.52 2.93
N LYS A 11 9.37 -19.95 1.72
CA LYS A 11 9.30 -18.50 1.48
C LYS A 11 7.88 -18.02 1.18
N VAL A 12 6.94 -18.96 1.05
CA VAL A 12 5.55 -18.67 0.67
C VAL A 12 4.77 -18.18 1.88
N LEU A 13 4.05 -17.07 1.72
CA LEU A 13 3.14 -16.55 2.73
C LEU A 13 1.98 -17.52 2.97
N LYS A 14 1.61 -17.71 4.24
CA LYS A 14 0.39 -18.42 4.62
C LYS A 14 -0.81 -17.69 4.02
N ASN A 15 -1.62 -18.42 3.29
CA ASN A 15 -2.75 -17.87 2.55
C ASN A 15 -3.98 -18.76 2.68
N LEU A 16 -5.16 -18.18 2.42
CA LEU A 16 -6.45 -18.86 2.50
C LEU A 16 -6.71 -19.82 1.33
N LEU A 17 -5.91 -19.71 0.26
CA LEU A 17 -6.03 -20.53 -0.95
C LEU A 17 -5.24 -21.85 -0.86
N ASP A 18 -4.49 -22.03 0.22
CA ASP A 18 -3.56 -23.16 0.45
C ASP A 18 -2.50 -23.33 -0.67
N ILE A 19 -2.16 -22.24 -1.36
CA ILE A 19 -1.11 -22.23 -2.38
C ILE A 19 0.25 -22.28 -1.69
N ARG A 20 1.13 -23.19 -2.19
CA ARG A 20 2.46 -23.45 -1.65
C ARG A 20 3.60 -23.09 -2.61
N ASP A 21 3.28 -22.66 -3.81
CA ASP A 21 4.21 -22.12 -4.79
C ASP A 21 4.18 -20.60 -4.77
N GLU A 22 5.36 -19.95 -4.76
CA GLU A 22 5.50 -18.49 -4.65
C GLU A 22 4.94 -17.78 -5.89
N ALA A 23 5.25 -18.30 -7.09
CA ALA A 23 4.82 -17.69 -8.34
C ALA A 23 3.30 -17.83 -8.55
N GLU A 24 2.74 -18.97 -8.16
CA GLU A 24 1.29 -19.21 -8.19
C GLU A 24 0.56 -18.27 -7.21
N LEU A 25 1.10 -18.09 -6.00
CA LEU A 25 0.52 -17.17 -5.02
C LEU A 25 0.58 -15.72 -5.51
N ASP A 26 1.69 -15.29 -6.09
CA ASP A 26 1.84 -13.94 -6.64
C ASP A 26 0.80 -13.65 -7.74
N LEU A 27 0.53 -14.63 -8.61
CA LEU A 27 -0.50 -14.51 -9.64
C LEU A 27 -1.90 -14.43 -9.04
N ALA A 28 -2.25 -15.35 -8.14
CA ALA A 28 -3.56 -15.38 -7.49
C ALA A 28 -3.82 -14.10 -6.68
N GLU A 29 -2.81 -13.63 -5.93
CA GLU A 29 -2.89 -12.39 -5.17
C GLU A 29 -3.09 -11.17 -6.09
N ALA A 30 -2.36 -11.10 -7.21
CA ALA A 30 -2.47 -10.01 -8.16
C ALA A 30 -3.87 -9.96 -8.81
N GLU A 31 -4.42 -11.11 -9.18
CA GLU A 31 -5.75 -11.19 -9.81
C GLU A 31 -6.86 -10.83 -8.82
N LEU A 32 -6.87 -11.45 -7.64
CA LEU A 32 -7.88 -11.20 -6.63
C LEU A 32 -7.83 -9.76 -6.12
N SER A 33 -6.64 -9.25 -5.80
CA SER A 33 -6.52 -7.87 -5.33
C SER A 33 -6.93 -6.86 -6.39
N ARG A 34 -6.70 -7.13 -7.69
CA ARG A 34 -7.18 -6.27 -8.78
C ARG A 34 -8.70 -6.27 -8.88
N ALA A 35 -9.33 -7.45 -8.80
CA ALA A 35 -10.78 -7.55 -8.80
C ALA A 35 -11.39 -6.78 -7.61
N ASN A 36 -10.82 -6.97 -6.42
CA ASN A 36 -11.26 -6.29 -5.20
C ASN A 36 -11.02 -4.77 -5.25
N MET A 37 -9.94 -4.30 -5.91
CA MET A 37 -9.74 -2.87 -6.17
C MET A 37 -10.88 -2.28 -7.01
N MET A 38 -11.33 -2.98 -8.05
CA MET A 38 -12.44 -2.52 -8.88
C MET A 38 -13.74 -2.46 -8.08
N ILE A 39 -14.06 -3.50 -7.33
CA ILE A 39 -15.25 -3.55 -6.46
C ILE A 39 -15.22 -2.40 -5.45
N LEU A 40 -14.09 -2.19 -4.78
CA LEU A 40 -13.93 -1.11 -3.81
C LEU A 40 -14.05 0.27 -4.47
N TYR A 41 -13.50 0.43 -5.68
CA TYR A 41 -13.58 1.67 -6.42
C TYR A 41 -15.02 2.02 -6.81
N GLU A 42 -15.79 1.05 -7.28
CA GLU A 42 -17.21 1.22 -7.61
C GLU A 42 -18.07 1.51 -6.37
N ALA A 43 -17.76 0.89 -5.23
CA ALA A 43 -18.45 1.15 -3.96
C ALA A 43 -18.16 2.53 -3.38
N GLY A 44 -17.00 3.11 -3.72
CA GLY A 44 -16.51 4.34 -3.14
C GLY A 44 -15.98 4.17 -1.72
N PHE A 45 -15.15 5.12 -1.27
CA PHE A 45 -14.54 5.08 0.05
C PHE A 45 -14.30 6.50 0.60
N ASN A 46 -14.58 6.70 1.89
CA ASN A 46 -14.46 8.03 2.53
C ASN A 46 -13.86 8.02 3.94
N ASN A 47 -13.34 6.87 4.41
CA ASN A 47 -12.68 6.79 5.71
C ASN A 47 -11.18 7.10 5.58
N PHE A 48 -10.83 8.39 5.65
CA PHE A 48 -9.44 8.86 5.58
C PHE A 48 -8.81 8.90 6.97
N SER A 49 -8.49 7.71 7.52
CA SER A 49 -7.93 7.55 8.85
C SER A 49 -7.01 6.30 8.91
N GLU A 50 -6.42 6.05 10.08
CA GLU A 50 -5.65 4.84 10.33
C GLU A 50 -6.50 3.57 10.15
N SER A 51 -7.77 3.57 10.62
CA SER A 51 -8.69 2.45 10.40
C SER A 51 -9.04 2.28 8.93
N GLY A 52 -9.17 3.39 8.18
CA GLY A 52 -9.42 3.35 6.74
C GLY A 52 -8.32 2.66 5.94
N ILE A 53 -7.05 2.82 6.36
CA ILE A 53 -5.94 2.05 5.75
C ILE A 53 -6.16 0.54 5.96
N CYS A 54 -6.55 0.13 7.18
CA CYS A 54 -6.82 -1.26 7.50
C CYS A 54 -8.04 -1.80 6.73
N GLU A 55 -9.10 -1.00 6.59
CA GLU A 55 -10.30 -1.36 5.84
C GLU A 55 -9.98 -1.60 4.36
N ILE A 56 -9.25 -0.68 3.72
CA ILE A 56 -8.81 -0.84 2.32
C ILE A 56 -7.96 -2.11 2.18
N HIS A 57 -6.96 -2.29 3.05
CA HIS A 57 -6.12 -3.48 2.98
C HIS A 57 -6.93 -4.76 3.14
N LYS A 58 -7.88 -4.81 4.09
CA LYS A 58 -8.75 -5.95 4.30
C LYS A 58 -9.61 -6.23 3.07
N GLN A 59 -10.17 -5.18 2.45
CA GLN A 59 -10.97 -5.34 1.25
C GLN A 59 -10.16 -5.87 0.07
N LEU A 60 -8.91 -5.42 -0.09
CA LEU A 60 -8.05 -5.85 -1.19
C LEU A 60 -7.53 -7.28 -1.05
N PHE A 61 -7.22 -7.70 0.18
CA PHE A 61 -6.45 -8.92 0.44
C PHE A 61 -7.15 -9.95 1.34
N GLY A 62 -8.40 -9.67 1.76
CA GLY A 62 -9.14 -10.53 2.69
C GLY A 62 -9.44 -11.93 2.14
N ASP A 63 -9.50 -12.09 0.82
CA ASP A 63 -9.69 -13.38 0.16
C ASP A 63 -8.41 -14.21 0.06
N VAL A 64 -7.26 -13.57 0.31
CA VAL A 64 -5.94 -14.21 0.19
C VAL A 64 -5.31 -14.44 1.55
N TYR A 65 -5.43 -13.48 2.47
CA TYR A 65 -4.72 -13.52 3.75
C TYR A 65 -5.63 -13.34 4.95
N GLU A 66 -5.53 -14.25 5.92
CA GLU A 66 -6.25 -14.17 7.20
C GLU A 66 -5.88 -12.90 8.00
N TRP A 67 -4.65 -12.43 7.86
CA TRP A 67 -4.14 -11.23 8.51
C TRP A 67 -4.44 -9.92 7.75
N ALA A 68 -5.22 -9.97 6.66
CA ALA A 68 -5.58 -8.77 5.92
C ALA A 68 -6.26 -7.72 6.82
N GLY A 69 -5.82 -6.48 6.70
CA GLY A 69 -6.28 -5.36 7.54
C GLY A 69 -5.63 -5.30 8.93
N GLN A 70 -4.70 -6.21 9.26
CA GLN A 70 -3.98 -6.19 10.53
C GLN A 70 -2.54 -5.71 10.34
N PHE A 71 -2.08 -4.85 11.23
CA PHE A 71 -0.68 -4.43 11.19
C PHE A 71 0.26 -5.62 11.42
N ARG A 72 1.37 -5.62 10.73
CA ARG A 72 2.39 -6.66 10.89
C ARG A 72 2.94 -6.72 12.32
N LYS A 73 3.30 -7.92 12.74
CA LYS A 73 3.82 -8.22 14.08
C LYS A 73 5.34 -8.43 14.10
N ILE A 74 6.01 -8.28 12.95
CA ILE A 74 7.45 -8.44 12.80
C ILE A 74 8.06 -7.26 12.04
N ASN A 75 9.35 -7.03 12.26
CA ASN A 75 10.10 -6.11 11.43
C ASN A 75 10.38 -6.75 10.07
N ILE A 76 10.24 -5.96 9.02
CA ILE A 76 10.53 -6.36 7.66
C ILE A 76 11.56 -5.43 7.04
N SER A 77 12.38 -5.96 6.15
CA SER A 77 13.29 -5.19 5.31
C SER A 77 13.18 -5.68 3.88
N LYS A 78 12.98 -4.77 2.95
CA LYS A 78 13.05 -5.08 1.52
C LYS A 78 14.24 -4.36 0.93
N ARG A 79 15.07 -5.09 0.19
CA ARG A 79 16.09 -4.48 -0.67
C ARG A 79 15.40 -4.07 -1.95
N GLU A 80 15.15 -2.78 -2.11
CA GLU A 80 14.51 -2.27 -3.32
C GLU A 80 15.56 -2.18 -4.43
N LYS A 81 15.38 -2.95 -5.51
CA LYS A 81 16.26 -2.94 -6.71
C LYS A 81 16.36 -1.53 -7.31
N VAL A 82 15.30 -0.74 -7.23
CA VAL A 82 15.20 0.64 -7.72
C VAL A 82 16.18 1.59 -7.02
N LEU A 83 16.55 1.30 -5.79
CA LEU A 83 17.48 2.12 -5.01
C LEU A 83 18.92 1.58 -5.08
N GLY A 84 19.28 0.84 -6.13
CA GLY A 84 20.62 0.27 -6.27
C GLY A 84 20.97 -0.75 -5.18
N GLY A 85 19.94 -1.37 -4.57
CA GLY A 85 20.11 -2.36 -3.49
C GLY A 85 20.15 -1.75 -2.08
N ALA A 86 19.94 -0.43 -1.94
CA ALA A 86 19.73 0.19 -0.64
C ALA A 86 18.39 -0.25 -0.05
N SER A 87 18.38 -0.55 1.25
CA SER A 87 17.15 -0.90 1.96
C SER A 87 16.33 0.37 2.24
N VAL A 88 15.03 0.30 2.01
CA VAL A 88 14.11 1.30 2.58
C VAL A 88 13.96 1.01 4.07
N TRP A 89 14.15 2.03 4.89
CA TRP A 89 13.89 1.93 6.32
C TRP A 89 12.39 2.09 6.56
N TYR A 90 11.72 1.00 6.83
CA TYR A 90 10.33 0.98 7.28
C TYR A 90 10.24 1.22 8.79
N SER A 91 9.07 1.64 9.26
CA SER A 91 8.85 1.79 10.70
C SER A 91 9.12 0.48 11.45
N ASN A 92 9.73 0.60 12.64
CA ASN A 92 9.78 -0.54 13.55
C ASN A 92 8.34 -0.98 13.90
N VAL A 93 8.11 -2.27 14.09
CA VAL A 93 6.79 -2.83 14.37
C VAL A 93 6.11 -2.15 15.56
N THR A 94 6.88 -1.74 16.58
CA THR A 94 6.38 -1.04 17.76
C THR A 94 6.06 0.44 17.53
N GLU A 95 6.48 1.02 16.40
CA GLU A 95 6.32 2.44 16.05
C GLU A 95 5.30 2.67 14.94
N ILE A 96 4.75 1.61 14.32
CA ILE A 96 3.84 1.72 13.18
C ILE A 96 2.66 2.65 13.47
N GLU A 97 1.94 2.41 14.56
CA GLU A 97 0.77 3.21 14.95
C GLU A 97 1.14 4.68 15.20
N LYS A 98 2.24 4.91 15.88
CA LYS A 98 2.74 6.25 16.18
C LYS A 98 3.12 7.00 14.91
N ASP A 99 3.79 6.34 13.97
CA ASP A 99 4.22 6.96 12.71
C ASP A 99 3.03 7.25 11.80
N LEU A 100 2.05 6.33 11.70
CA LEU A 100 0.80 6.55 10.99
C LEU A 100 0.03 7.73 11.60
N LYS A 101 -0.14 7.75 12.92
CA LYS A 101 -0.80 8.85 13.62
C LYS A 101 -0.11 10.20 13.40
N LYS A 102 1.23 10.22 13.39
CA LYS A 102 2.01 11.42 13.08
C LYS A 102 1.78 11.90 11.66
N ALA A 103 1.73 10.98 10.68
CA ALA A 103 1.46 11.31 9.29
C ALA A 103 0.03 11.83 9.11
N TRP A 104 -0.97 11.13 9.64
CA TRP A 104 -2.37 11.57 9.60
C TRP A 104 -2.60 12.93 10.26
N ASN A 105 -1.96 13.20 11.38
CA ASN A 105 -2.05 14.51 12.05
C ASN A 105 -1.61 15.67 11.15
N LYS A 106 -0.61 15.44 10.26
CA LYS A 106 -0.18 16.46 9.29
C LYS A 106 -1.19 16.61 8.15
N ILE A 107 -1.74 15.51 7.66
CA ILE A 107 -2.76 15.49 6.62
C ILE A 107 -4.02 16.23 7.12
N ASN A 108 -4.51 15.87 8.30
CA ASN A 108 -5.73 16.42 8.88
C ASN A 108 -5.61 17.90 9.27
N LYS A 109 -4.42 18.40 9.58
CA LYS A 109 -4.17 19.83 9.84
C LYS A 109 -4.14 20.69 8.59
N THR A 110 -4.14 20.10 7.41
CA THR A 110 -4.09 20.83 6.14
C THR A 110 -5.50 21.24 5.72
N ASN A 111 -5.72 22.52 5.45
CA ASN A 111 -6.98 22.99 4.86
C ASN A 111 -6.98 22.72 3.34
N TRP A 112 -7.33 21.49 2.98
CA TRP A 112 -7.26 20.99 1.61
C TRP A 112 -8.18 21.74 0.65
N ALA A 113 -9.38 22.12 1.09
CA ALA A 113 -10.37 22.82 0.27
C ALA A 113 -9.94 24.22 -0.17
N SER A 114 -8.98 24.84 0.52
CA SER A 114 -8.46 26.16 0.19
C SER A 114 -7.26 26.16 -0.75
N LEU A 115 -6.76 24.98 -1.16
CA LEU A 115 -5.55 24.87 -1.96
C LEU A 115 -5.83 25.02 -3.46
N SER A 116 -4.94 25.69 -4.19
CA SER A 116 -4.93 25.57 -5.65
C SER A 116 -4.54 24.14 -6.07
N ARG A 117 -4.87 23.74 -7.30
CA ARG A 117 -4.55 22.40 -7.86
C ARG A 117 -3.06 22.05 -7.67
N GLU A 118 -2.16 22.97 -7.98
CA GLU A 118 -0.71 22.74 -7.89
C GLU A 118 -0.28 22.55 -6.42
N ARG A 119 -0.79 23.37 -5.52
CA ARG A 119 -0.51 23.27 -4.08
C ARG A 119 -1.09 22.00 -3.49
N PHE A 120 -2.29 21.59 -3.93
CA PHE A 120 -2.91 20.34 -3.55
C PHE A 120 -2.03 19.15 -3.97
N ALA A 121 -1.67 19.06 -5.25
CA ALA A 121 -0.79 18.02 -5.76
C ALA A 121 0.55 17.95 -5.03
N HIS A 122 1.19 19.10 -4.80
CA HIS A 122 2.43 19.18 -4.04
C HIS A 122 2.27 18.69 -2.60
N LYS A 123 1.17 19.04 -1.94
CA LYS A 123 0.87 18.61 -0.57
C LYS A 123 0.62 17.10 -0.51
N VAL A 124 -0.15 16.53 -1.44
CA VAL A 124 -0.36 15.08 -1.54
C VAL A 124 0.97 14.37 -1.70
N ALA A 125 1.80 14.79 -2.67
CA ALA A 125 3.11 14.21 -2.94
C ALA A 125 4.08 14.30 -1.73
N HIS A 126 3.88 15.23 -0.82
CA HIS A 126 4.74 15.41 0.36
C HIS A 126 4.20 14.74 1.63
N LEU A 127 2.89 14.68 1.82
CA LEU A 127 2.28 14.24 3.07
C LEU A 127 1.88 12.76 3.09
N PHE A 128 1.66 12.13 1.93
CA PHE A 128 1.27 10.73 1.85
C PHE A 128 2.44 9.72 1.87
N PRO A 129 3.64 10.01 1.33
CA PRO A 129 4.75 9.06 1.39
C PRO A 129 5.09 8.52 2.80
N PRO A 130 4.98 9.31 3.90
CA PRO A 130 5.14 8.77 5.24
C PRO A 130 4.17 7.66 5.62
N LEU A 131 2.93 7.64 5.08
CA LEU A 131 1.99 6.54 5.29
C LEU A 131 2.49 5.25 4.61
N TRP A 132 3.01 5.39 3.38
CA TRP A 132 3.65 4.27 2.68
C TRP A 132 4.92 3.82 3.39
N GLN A 133 5.75 4.74 3.88
CA GLN A 133 7.01 4.43 4.57
C GLN A 133 6.78 3.71 5.89
N ALA A 134 5.69 3.97 6.58
CA ALA A 134 5.29 3.21 7.77
C ALA A 134 5.18 1.72 7.47
N HIS A 135 4.77 1.36 6.24
CA HIS A 135 4.71 -0.01 5.72
C HIS A 135 4.04 -0.96 6.70
N PRO A 136 2.76 -0.65 7.06
CA PRO A 136 2.13 -1.26 8.23
C PRO A 136 1.78 -2.74 8.07
N PHE A 137 1.68 -3.26 6.86
CA PHE A 137 1.28 -4.63 6.58
C PHE A 137 2.46 -5.50 6.17
N ARG A 138 2.30 -6.81 6.25
CA ARG A 138 3.31 -7.78 5.80
C ARG A 138 3.51 -7.73 4.28
N GLU A 139 2.43 -7.58 3.51
CA GLU A 139 2.40 -7.42 2.05
C GLU A 139 1.30 -6.42 1.66
N GLY A 140 1.20 -6.01 0.40
CA GLY A 140 0.12 -5.20 -0.15
C GLY A 140 0.14 -3.70 0.18
N ASN A 141 1.15 -3.20 0.88
CA ASN A 141 1.21 -1.82 1.38
C ASN A 141 1.04 -0.77 0.29
N THR A 142 1.66 -0.96 -0.86
CA THR A 142 1.60 0.06 -1.93
C THR A 142 0.23 0.13 -2.58
N ARG A 143 -0.36 -1.02 -2.91
CA ARG A 143 -1.72 -1.04 -3.48
C ARG A 143 -2.71 -0.36 -2.53
N THR A 144 -2.59 -0.64 -1.24
CA THR A 144 -3.40 -0.02 -0.19
C THR A 144 -3.25 1.50 -0.15
N ILE A 145 -2.03 2.01 -0.10
CA ILE A 145 -1.79 3.46 0.00
C ILE A 145 -2.13 4.18 -1.30
N VAL A 146 -1.87 3.56 -2.46
CA VAL A 146 -2.28 4.13 -3.75
C VAL A 146 -3.80 4.23 -3.83
N MET A 147 -4.54 3.20 -3.42
CA MET A 147 -6.00 3.20 -3.40
C MET A 147 -6.55 4.28 -2.46
N LEU A 148 -5.99 4.39 -1.26
CA LEU A 148 -6.33 5.45 -0.32
C LEU A 148 -6.09 6.85 -0.90
N MET A 149 -4.95 7.06 -1.56
CA MET A 149 -4.62 8.34 -2.21
C MET A 149 -5.60 8.66 -3.33
N THR A 150 -5.99 7.65 -4.11
CA THR A 150 -6.99 7.82 -5.19
C THR A 150 -8.29 8.34 -4.63
N PHE A 151 -8.87 7.68 -3.64
CA PHE A 151 -10.10 8.14 -3.01
C PHE A 151 -9.96 9.51 -2.36
N PHE A 152 -8.83 9.76 -1.70
CA PHE A 152 -8.59 11.05 -1.08
C PHE A 152 -8.56 12.20 -2.10
N VAL A 153 -7.87 12.00 -3.21
CA VAL A 153 -7.77 13.00 -4.27
C VAL A 153 -9.12 13.24 -4.93
N GLU A 154 -9.87 12.16 -5.20
CA GLU A 154 -11.22 12.25 -5.78
C GLU A 154 -12.24 12.90 -4.85
N HIS A 155 -12.12 12.67 -3.53
CA HIS A 155 -12.95 13.33 -2.53
C HIS A 155 -12.87 14.87 -2.61
N TYR A 156 -11.72 15.40 -3.03
CA TYR A 156 -11.53 16.85 -3.25
C TYR A 156 -11.80 17.29 -4.71
N GLY A 157 -12.39 16.42 -5.54
CA GLY A 157 -12.76 16.75 -6.92
C GLY A 157 -11.60 16.75 -7.91
N TYR A 158 -10.47 16.17 -7.55
CA TYR A 158 -9.34 15.97 -8.44
C TYR A 158 -9.25 14.51 -8.85
N TYR A 159 -8.69 14.26 -10.02
CA TYR A 159 -8.46 12.91 -10.51
C TYR A 159 -6.97 12.71 -10.76
N PHE A 160 -6.47 11.51 -10.47
CA PHE A 160 -5.14 11.11 -10.89
C PHE A 160 -5.16 10.81 -12.39
N ASP A 161 -5.13 11.84 -13.21
CA ASP A 161 -5.21 11.74 -14.65
C ASP A 161 -3.92 11.14 -15.17
N GLN A 162 -3.15 10.73 -15.56
CA GLN A 162 -1.88 10.20 -16.09
C GLN A 162 -0.74 10.02 -15.07
N LEU A 163 -0.74 10.69 -13.91
CA LEU A 163 0.36 10.58 -12.96
C LEU A 163 0.33 9.25 -12.21
N LEU A 164 -0.86 8.77 -11.85
CA LEU A 164 -1.03 7.44 -11.26
C LEU A 164 -0.73 6.33 -12.27
N ASN A 165 -1.17 6.49 -13.51
CA ASN A 165 -0.79 5.57 -14.57
C ASN A 165 0.74 5.51 -14.76
N ARG A 166 1.45 6.63 -14.63
CA ARG A 166 2.91 6.64 -14.66
C ARG A 166 3.55 6.03 -13.41
N VAL A 167 3.01 6.27 -12.23
CA VAL A 167 3.50 5.65 -10.99
C VAL A 167 3.18 4.15 -10.96
N MET A 168 1.99 3.74 -11.37
CA MET A 168 1.64 2.32 -11.52
C MET A 168 2.40 1.65 -12.67
N ILE A 169 2.59 2.31 -13.81
CA ILE A 169 3.41 1.83 -14.92
C ILE A 169 4.88 1.73 -14.52
N ILE A 170 5.42 2.73 -13.85
CA ILE A 170 6.79 2.68 -13.34
C ILE A 170 6.95 1.52 -12.38
N ARG A 171 5.99 1.22 -11.51
CA ARG A 171 6.12 0.14 -10.54
C ARG A 171 5.90 -1.25 -11.15
N THR A 172 4.92 -1.43 -12.01
CA THR A 172 4.75 -2.69 -12.76
C THR A 172 5.93 -2.98 -13.67
N HIS A 173 6.55 -1.97 -14.26
CA HIS A 173 7.78 -2.14 -15.05
C HIS A 173 9.00 -2.42 -14.17
N LEU A 174 9.10 -1.85 -12.98
CA LEU A 174 10.18 -2.10 -12.03
C LEU A 174 10.07 -3.49 -11.38
N GLU A 175 8.87 -3.96 -11.10
CA GLU A 175 8.62 -5.30 -10.60
C GLU A 175 8.80 -6.37 -11.69
N SER A 176 8.53 -6.02 -12.96
CA SER A 176 8.71 -6.92 -14.10
C SER A 176 10.12 -6.93 -14.73
N GLY A 177 11.04 -6.09 -14.24
CA GLY A 177 12.42 -6.06 -14.76
C GLY A 177 12.61 -5.50 -16.17
N TYR A 178 11.58 -4.87 -16.75
CA TYR A 178 11.66 -4.23 -18.07
C TYR A 178 11.89 -2.72 -17.95
N PHE A 179 13.13 -2.30 -17.75
CA PHE A 179 13.65 -1.04 -18.24
C PHE A 179 14.74 -1.36 -19.26
N SER A 180 14.37 -1.31 -20.54
CA SER A 180 15.32 -1.04 -21.60
C SER A 180 15.31 0.47 -21.84
N VAL A 181 16.50 1.06 -21.82
CA VAL A 181 16.87 2.44 -22.12
C VAL A 181 16.29 2.91 -23.45
#